data_1ad38ee57923b153b682964d7d5f0c9f
#
_entry.id   1ad38ee57923b153b682964d7d5f0c9f
#
_cell.length_a   1.000
_cell.length_b   1.000
_cell.length_c   1.000
_cell.angle_alpha   90.00
_cell.angle_beta   90.00
_cell.angle_gamma   90.00
#
_symmetry.space_group_name_H-M   'P 1'
#
loop_
_entity.id
_entity.type
_entity.pdbx_description
1 polymer ?
#
loop_
_entity_poly.entity_id
_entity_poly.type
_entity_poly.pdbx_seq_one_letter_code
_entity_poly.pdbx_strand_id
1 'polypeptide(L)'
;MRKLIDLTKGKERVFIALKTPHAKAEFLKQATEEGFMLGDNLPTNCSCDDFMIIHSNYTVNYCVGMATNMALNHSDHIDFEKYINGSVDYVIRRNEL
;
A
#
# COMPACT_ATOMS: atom_id res chain seq x y z
N MET A 1 14.34 9.68 -0.58
CA MET A 1 13.34 8.70 -1.07
C MET A 1 12.12 8.70 -0.16
N ARG A 2 10.93 8.64 -0.74
CA ARG A 2 9.69 8.58 0.03
C ARG A 2 9.57 7.24 0.75
N LYS A 3 9.03 7.28 1.96
CA LYS A 3 8.86 6.08 2.79
C LYS A 3 7.38 5.74 2.93
N LEU A 4 7.08 4.44 2.99
CA LEU A 4 5.71 3.97 3.17
C LEU A 4 5.12 4.45 4.50
N ILE A 5 5.92 4.43 5.56
CA ILE A 5 5.44 4.84 6.88
C ILE A 5 4.96 6.29 6.91
N ASP A 6 5.50 7.14 6.05
CA ASP A 6 5.09 8.55 6.00
C ASP A 6 3.63 8.70 5.53
N LEU A 7 3.13 7.74 4.74
CA LEU A 7 1.74 7.75 4.30
C LEU A 7 0.76 7.51 5.45
N THR A 8 1.21 6.90 6.53
CA THR A 8 0.35 6.54 7.66
C THR A 8 0.22 7.64 8.71
N LYS A 9 0.90 8.77 8.54
CA LYS A 9 0.85 9.86 9.52
C LYS A 9 -0.57 10.39 9.66
N GLY A 10 -1.09 10.36 10.89
CA GLY A 10 -2.45 10.79 11.19
C GLY A 10 -3.54 9.80 10.76
N LYS A 11 -3.16 8.58 10.36
CA LYS A 11 -4.10 7.56 9.89
C LYS A 11 -3.76 6.23 10.53
N GLU A 12 -4.79 5.40 10.79
CA GLU A 12 -4.57 4.06 11.32
C GLU A 12 -4.13 3.10 10.23
N ARG A 13 -4.68 3.26 9.03
CA ARG A 13 -4.38 2.40 7.89
C ARG A 13 -4.43 3.18 6.59
N VAL A 14 -3.69 2.70 5.60
CA VAL A 14 -3.65 3.28 4.26
C VAL A 14 -3.77 2.15 3.24
N PHE A 15 -4.64 2.35 2.25
CA PHE A 15 -4.80 1.42 1.14
C PHE A 15 -3.80 1.75 0.03
N ILE A 16 -3.10 0.74 -0.46
CA ILE A 16 -2.07 0.88 -1.49
C ILE A 16 -2.50 0.12 -2.75
N ALA A 17 -2.58 0.81 -3.87
CA ALA A 17 -2.87 0.18 -5.17
C ALA A 17 -1.57 -0.20 -5.85
N LEU A 18 -1.50 -1.44 -6.33
CA LEU A 18 -0.32 -2.05 -6.93
C LEU A 18 -0.74 -2.66 -8.26
N LYS A 19 -0.63 -1.90 -9.33
CA LYS A 19 -1.23 -2.24 -10.62
C LYS A 19 -0.38 -3.14 -11.51
N THR A 20 0.93 -3.23 -11.25
CA THR A 20 1.85 -3.99 -12.08
C THR A 20 2.70 -4.94 -11.25
N PRO A 21 3.23 -6.02 -11.85
CA PRO A 21 4.17 -6.89 -11.15
C PRO A 21 5.39 -6.14 -10.61
N HIS A 22 5.86 -5.14 -11.35
CA HIS A 22 6.97 -4.30 -10.91
C HIS A 22 6.62 -3.53 -9.63
N ALA A 23 5.44 -2.90 -9.59
CA ALA A 23 4.99 -2.17 -8.41
C ALA A 23 4.88 -3.09 -7.20
N LYS A 24 4.34 -4.30 -7.40
CA LYS A 24 4.21 -5.29 -6.33
C LYS A 24 5.57 -5.69 -5.77
N ALA A 25 6.54 -5.98 -6.64
CA ALA A 25 7.88 -6.37 -6.20
C ALA A 25 8.58 -5.23 -5.45
N GLU A 26 8.49 -4.01 -5.95
CA GLU A 26 9.09 -2.84 -5.31
C GLU A 26 8.42 -2.54 -3.96
N PHE A 27 7.11 -2.70 -3.87
CA PHE A 27 6.39 -2.50 -2.61
C PHE A 27 6.87 -3.48 -1.54
N LEU A 28 6.92 -4.78 -1.88
CA LEU A 28 7.37 -5.79 -0.93
C LEU A 28 8.81 -5.54 -0.48
N LYS A 29 9.67 -5.17 -1.41
CA LYS A 29 11.07 -4.84 -1.11
C LYS A 29 11.16 -3.64 -0.17
N GLN A 30 10.48 -2.56 -0.50
CA GLN A 30 10.52 -1.34 0.32
C GLN A 30 9.92 -1.57 1.70
N ALA A 31 8.79 -2.30 1.78
CA ALA A 31 8.16 -2.62 3.06
C ALA A 31 9.13 -3.40 3.96
N THR A 32 9.84 -4.37 3.39
CA THR A 32 10.83 -5.15 4.13
C THR A 32 11.98 -4.26 4.62
N GLU A 33 12.49 -3.40 3.76
CA GLU A 33 13.59 -2.49 4.11
C GLU A 33 13.20 -1.51 5.22
N GLU A 34 11.95 -1.08 5.26
CA GLU A 34 11.44 -0.16 6.28
C GLU A 34 11.08 -0.84 7.60
N GLY A 35 11.06 -2.16 7.63
CA GLY A 35 10.74 -2.91 8.86
C GLY A 35 9.29 -3.31 9.00
N PHE A 36 8.49 -3.23 7.93
CA PHE A 36 7.12 -3.76 7.96
C PHE A 36 7.13 -5.28 8.02
N MET A 37 6.09 -5.85 8.63
CA MET A 37 5.90 -7.29 8.69
C MET A 37 4.50 -7.64 8.20
N LEU A 38 4.40 -8.76 7.49
CA LEU A 38 3.13 -9.33 7.04
C LEU A 38 2.86 -10.57 7.89
N GLY A 39 2.12 -10.40 8.99
CA GLY A 39 2.03 -11.42 10.02
C GLY A 39 3.40 -11.64 10.64
N ASP A 40 3.87 -12.86 10.65
CA ASP A 40 5.20 -13.23 11.16
C ASP A 40 6.26 -13.31 10.08
N ASN A 41 5.93 -12.86 8.85
CA ASN A 41 6.80 -13.02 7.68
C ASN A 41 7.31 -11.69 7.17
N LEU A 42 8.50 -11.71 6.56
CA LEU A 42 8.99 -10.57 5.81
C LEU A 42 8.11 -10.39 4.55
N PRO A 43 7.74 -9.15 4.19
CA PRO A 43 6.94 -8.93 2.99
C PRO A 43 7.51 -9.56 1.72
N THR A 44 8.83 -9.55 1.55
CA THR A 44 9.48 -10.17 0.38
C THR A 44 9.32 -11.68 0.31
N ASN A 45 8.92 -12.33 1.41
CA ASN A 45 8.65 -13.77 1.43
C ASN A 45 7.17 -14.08 1.17
N CYS A 46 6.36 -13.09 0.86
CA CYS A 46 4.92 -13.22 0.68
C CYS A 46 4.52 -12.85 -0.74
N SER A 47 3.34 -13.32 -1.17
CA SER A 47 2.74 -12.84 -2.41
C SER A 47 2.17 -11.45 -2.19
N CYS A 48 1.89 -10.74 -3.29
CA CYS A 48 1.33 -9.40 -3.24
C CYS A 48 0.07 -9.33 -4.12
N ASP A 49 -1.02 -8.83 -3.55
CA ASP A 49 -2.25 -8.59 -4.28
C ASP A 49 -2.26 -7.21 -4.93
N ASP A 50 -3.29 -6.92 -5.72
CA ASP A 50 -3.45 -5.62 -6.38
C ASP A 50 -3.68 -4.48 -5.39
N PHE A 51 -4.18 -4.81 -4.20
CA PHE A 51 -4.37 -3.88 -3.09
C PHE A 51 -3.77 -4.47 -1.83
N MET A 52 -3.03 -3.65 -1.11
CA MET A 52 -2.48 -4.00 0.20
C MET A 52 -2.82 -2.89 1.18
N ILE A 53 -2.79 -3.22 2.47
CA ILE A 53 -3.06 -2.26 3.54
C ILE A 53 -1.80 -2.14 4.39
N ILE A 54 -1.36 -0.92 4.66
CA ILE A 54 -0.28 -0.66 5.62
C ILE A 54 -0.82 0.08 6.83
N HIS A 55 -0.20 -0.17 7.98
CA HIS A 55 -0.59 0.43 9.25
C HIS A 55 0.58 1.19 9.88
N SER A 56 0.25 2.15 10.74
CA SER A 56 1.25 2.98 11.42
C SER A 56 2.13 2.19 12.39
N ASN A 57 1.76 0.97 12.74
CA ASN A 57 2.55 0.09 13.60
C ASN A 57 3.51 -0.83 12.81
N TYR A 58 3.79 -0.50 11.55
CA TYR A 58 4.69 -1.26 10.68
C TYR A 58 4.16 -2.66 10.35
N THR A 59 2.85 -2.80 10.14
CA THR A 59 2.26 -4.05 9.66
C THR A 59 1.66 -3.87 8.27
N VAL A 60 1.68 -4.96 7.50
CA VAL A 60 1.06 -5.05 6.18
C VAL A 60 -0.02 -6.12 6.22
N ASN A 61 -1.16 -5.87 5.60
CA ASN A 61 -2.23 -6.85 5.47
C ASN A 61 -2.72 -6.90 4.04
N TYR A 62 -3.29 -8.06 3.67
CA TYR A 62 -3.99 -8.19 2.40
C TYR A 62 -5.31 -7.45 2.44
N CYS A 63 -5.69 -6.87 1.30
CA CYS A 63 -6.99 -6.25 1.11
C CYS A 63 -7.75 -7.11 0.10
N VAL A 64 -8.69 -7.93 0.57
CA VAL A 64 -9.35 -8.93 -0.26
C VAL A 64 -10.88 -8.81 -0.18
N GLY A 65 -11.56 -9.30 -1.22
CA GLY A 65 -13.02 -9.41 -1.26
C GLY A 65 -13.72 -8.09 -1.05
N MET A 66 -14.63 -8.05 -0.09
CA MET A 66 -15.42 -6.86 0.22
C MET A 66 -14.56 -5.67 0.65
N ALA A 67 -13.43 -5.92 1.31
CA ALA A 67 -12.51 -4.86 1.71
C ALA A 67 -11.93 -4.15 0.49
N THR A 68 -11.61 -4.88 -0.58
CA THR A 68 -11.14 -4.28 -1.82
C THR A 68 -12.20 -3.41 -2.46
N ASN A 69 -13.45 -3.88 -2.51
CA ASN A 69 -14.56 -3.09 -3.05
C ASN A 69 -14.78 -1.81 -2.23
N MET A 70 -14.71 -1.90 -0.93
CA MET A 70 -14.84 -0.73 -0.06
C MET A 70 -13.70 0.26 -0.28
N ALA A 71 -12.47 -0.23 -0.43
CA ALA A 71 -11.32 0.62 -0.71
C ALA A 71 -11.48 1.37 -2.03
N LEU A 72 -11.95 0.68 -3.07
CA LEU A 72 -12.16 1.30 -4.39
C LEU A 72 -13.29 2.32 -4.39
N ASN A 73 -14.40 2.03 -3.70
CA ASN A 73 -15.63 2.80 -3.82
C ASN A 73 -15.86 3.79 -2.69
N HIS A 74 -15.22 3.61 -1.53
CA HIS A 74 -15.53 4.37 -0.33
C HIS A 74 -14.31 4.98 0.36
N SER A 75 -13.11 4.70 -0.11
CA SER A 75 -11.88 5.19 0.51
C SER A 75 -10.89 5.67 -0.53
N ASP A 76 -10.13 6.69 -0.17
CA ASP A 76 -8.99 7.09 -0.96
C ASP A 76 -7.93 6.00 -0.89
N HIS A 77 -7.12 5.87 -1.93
CA HIS A 77 -6.00 4.94 -1.92
C HIS A 77 -4.80 5.55 -2.63
N ILE A 78 -3.64 4.94 -2.44
CA ILE A 78 -2.38 5.45 -2.96
C ILE A 78 -2.00 4.67 -4.21
N ASP A 79 -1.66 5.39 -5.29
CA ASP A 79 -1.00 4.80 -6.45
C ASP A 79 0.47 4.69 -6.13
N PHE A 80 0.93 3.47 -5.86
CA PHE A 80 2.29 3.24 -5.38
C PHE A 80 3.35 3.69 -6.39
N GLU A 81 3.14 3.41 -7.68
CA GLU A 81 4.11 3.80 -8.71
C GLU A 81 4.30 5.32 -8.76
N LYS A 82 3.21 6.07 -8.70
CA LYS A 82 3.28 7.52 -8.66
C LYS A 82 4.01 8.00 -7.40
N TYR A 83 3.73 7.36 -6.28
CA TYR A 83 4.34 7.75 -5.01
C TYR A 83 5.86 7.59 -5.04
N ILE A 84 6.36 6.43 -5.45
CA ILE A 84 7.80 6.18 -5.46
C ILE A 84 8.52 6.95 -6.57
N ASN A 85 7.81 7.33 -7.63
CA ASN A 85 8.39 8.13 -8.72
C ASN A 85 8.45 9.62 -8.41
N GLY A 86 8.01 10.01 -7.21
CA GLY A 86 8.08 11.41 -6.79
C GLY A 86 6.93 12.29 -7.25
N SER A 87 5.90 11.71 -7.87
CA SER A 87 4.71 12.46 -8.28
C SER A 87 3.99 13.04 -7.06
N VAL A 88 3.42 14.23 -7.20
CA VAL A 88 2.59 14.82 -6.16
C VAL A 88 1.14 14.35 -6.25
N ASP A 89 0.77 13.71 -7.35
CA ASP A 89 -0.60 13.29 -7.64
C ASP A 89 -0.75 11.77 -7.46
N TYR A 90 -0.38 11.27 -6.29
CA TYR A 90 -0.37 9.85 -5.99
C TYR A 90 -1.60 9.36 -5.24
N VAL A 91 -2.47 10.26 -4.77
CA VAL A 91 -3.69 9.87 -4.05
C VAL A 91 -4.83 9.75 -5.04
N ILE A 92 -5.45 8.57 -5.12
CA ILE A 92 -6.64 8.34 -5.92
C ILE A 92 -7.85 8.57 -5.02
N ARG A 93 -8.63 9.58 -5.34
CA ARG A 93 -9.82 9.93 -4.55
C ARG A 93 -10.97 9.01 -4.93
N ARG A 94 -11.78 8.62 -3.94
CA ARG A 94 -12.90 7.70 -4.18
C ARG A 94 -13.91 8.20 -5.21
N ASN A 95 -14.11 9.50 -5.30
CA ASN A 95 -15.07 10.07 -6.23
C ASN A 95 -14.50 10.29 -7.65
N GLU A 96 -13.28 9.85 -7.89
CA GLU A 96 -12.65 9.82 -9.21
C GLU A 96 -12.69 8.42 -9.82
N LEU A 97 -13.24 7.47 -9.08
CA LEU A 97 -13.37 6.07 -9.53
C LEU A 97 -14.69 5.85 -10.27
#